data_65293d43e6cee18e6bb955caa0158459
#
_entry.id   65293d43e6cee18e6bb955caa0158459
#
_cell.length_a   1.000
_cell.length_b   1.000
_cell.length_c   1.000
_cell.angle_alpha   90.00
_cell.angle_beta   90.00
_cell.angle_gamma   90.00
#
_symmetry.space_group_name_H-M   'P 1'
#
loop_
_entity.id
_entity.type
_entity.pdbx_description
1 polymer ?
#
loop_
_entity_poly.entity_id
_entity_poly.type
_entity_poly.pdbx_seq_one_letter_code
_entity_poly.pdbx_strand_id
1 'polypeptide(L)'
;MTAEATLLRELDSEVERLLERHLERAKEWFPHEYVPYERGREHTEGDWQQDDADLGGAQIDDAVRSSLIVNLLTEDNLPYYFRTVEGTLGKDGPWGEWVRRWTAEEGRHSMAIYGYLMTTRAVDPVALERDRMAQVTSGKIPEPPSVCDALVYLSLQELATRIAHRTTGAMIGDPAGHEVMSRVAADENLHHLFYRDLAAAAFKVAPDQMMAAVLRQVSGFEMPGFGIRDFATHARRIASAGIYDLAVHHKQILVPVVLHQWAVDKMSGLSEVGNKAREALMVRLDKSARVADRLLERRGHTAIATSY
;
A
#
# COMPACT_ATOMS: atom_id res chain seq x y z
N MET A 1 10.50 -28.97 14.14
CA MET A 1 10.09 -28.00 13.13
C MET A 1 9.08 -27.09 13.80
N THR A 2 9.20 -25.78 13.68
CA THR A 2 8.23 -24.83 14.25
C THR A 2 6.90 -24.89 13.48
N ALA A 3 5.80 -24.44 14.09
CA ALA A 3 4.50 -24.37 13.42
C ALA A 3 4.55 -23.50 12.15
N GLU A 4 5.30 -22.40 12.19
CA GLU A 4 5.50 -21.51 11.04
C GLU A 4 6.26 -22.21 9.90
N ALA A 5 7.36 -22.93 10.20
CA ALA A 5 8.08 -23.67 9.18
C ALA A 5 7.23 -24.79 8.54
N THR A 6 6.29 -25.35 9.29
CA THR A 6 5.32 -26.31 8.75
C THR A 6 4.32 -25.61 7.84
N LEU A 7 3.76 -24.47 8.26
CA LEU A 7 2.83 -23.66 7.46
C LEU A 7 3.46 -23.24 6.12
N LEU A 8 4.68 -22.68 6.14
CA LEU A 8 5.39 -22.27 4.93
C LEU A 8 5.53 -23.45 3.96
N ARG A 9 6.00 -24.60 4.45
CA ARG A 9 6.18 -25.79 3.59
C ARG A 9 4.86 -26.32 3.01
N GLU A 10 3.77 -26.29 3.77
CA GLU A 10 2.46 -26.75 3.27
C GLU A 10 1.89 -25.78 2.22
N LEU A 11 2.36 -24.54 2.17
CA LEU A 11 1.98 -23.55 1.17
C LEU A 11 2.91 -23.49 -0.05
N ASP A 12 4.04 -24.20 -0.08
CA ASP A 12 5.03 -24.15 -1.17
C ASP A 12 4.39 -24.30 -2.57
N SER A 13 3.57 -25.33 -2.75
CA SER A 13 2.91 -25.58 -4.05
C SER A 13 1.89 -24.48 -4.43
N GLU A 14 1.27 -23.87 -3.44
CA GLU A 14 0.36 -22.75 -3.69
C GLU A 14 1.13 -21.48 -4.05
N VAL A 15 2.27 -21.22 -3.41
CA VAL A 15 3.17 -20.13 -3.77
C VAL A 15 3.64 -20.26 -5.21
N GLU A 16 4.10 -21.45 -5.61
CA GLU A 16 4.54 -21.76 -6.98
C GLU A 16 3.41 -21.46 -7.99
N ARG A 17 2.22 -22.00 -7.76
CA ARG A 17 1.05 -21.78 -8.61
C ARG A 17 0.66 -20.29 -8.71
N LEU A 18 0.73 -19.55 -7.60
CA LEU A 18 0.39 -18.14 -7.56
C LEU A 18 1.46 -17.28 -8.25
N LEU A 19 2.72 -17.66 -8.14
CA LEU A 19 3.83 -17.03 -8.86
C LEU A 19 3.70 -17.22 -10.37
N GLU A 20 3.43 -18.44 -10.84
CA GLU A 20 3.15 -18.71 -12.25
C GLU A 20 2.02 -17.80 -12.77
N ARG A 21 0.89 -17.77 -12.07
CA ARG A 21 -0.25 -16.90 -12.41
C ARG A 21 0.12 -15.42 -12.43
N HIS A 22 0.97 -14.97 -11.51
CA HIS A 22 1.45 -13.60 -11.46
C HIS A 22 2.29 -13.29 -12.71
N LEU A 23 3.25 -14.15 -13.04
CA LEU A 23 4.13 -13.99 -14.19
C LEU A 23 3.36 -13.96 -15.53
N GLU A 24 2.30 -14.78 -15.67
CA GLU A 24 1.43 -14.77 -16.85
C GLU A 24 0.66 -13.46 -17.03
N ARG A 25 0.36 -12.75 -15.93
CA ARG A 25 -0.46 -11.52 -15.93
C ARG A 25 0.36 -10.25 -15.86
N ALA A 26 1.55 -10.33 -15.32
CA ALA A 26 2.45 -9.18 -15.19
C ALA A 26 2.85 -8.68 -16.57
N LYS A 27 2.62 -7.39 -16.81
CA LYS A 27 3.08 -6.72 -18.03
C LYS A 27 4.46 -6.16 -17.80
N GLU A 28 5.37 -6.40 -18.72
CA GLU A 28 6.65 -5.71 -18.76
C GLU A 28 6.43 -4.21 -19.00
N TRP A 29 7.11 -3.39 -18.27
CA TRP A 29 7.12 -1.94 -18.44
C TRP A 29 8.38 -1.34 -17.82
N PHE A 30 8.74 -0.15 -18.27
CA PHE A 30 9.96 0.54 -17.85
C PHE A 30 9.63 1.96 -17.40
N PRO A 31 10.20 2.47 -16.28
CA PRO A 31 9.93 3.82 -15.78
C PRO A 31 10.13 4.92 -16.81
N HIS A 32 11.11 4.77 -17.72
CA HIS A 32 11.41 5.78 -18.74
C HIS A 32 10.33 5.92 -19.83
N GLU A 33 9.41 4.96 -19.94
CA GLU A 33 8.28 5.04 -20.89
C GLU A 33 7.14 5.93 -20.36
N TYR A 34 7.10 6.17 -19.05
CA TYR A 34 6.03 6.87 -18.36
C TYR A 34 6.48 8.22 -17.79
N VAL A 35 7.76 8.34 -17.41
CA VAL A 35 8.31 9.60 -16.89
C VAL A 35 8.55 10.55 -18.07
N PRO A 36 7.99 11.79 -18.04
CA PRO A 36 8.08 12.74 -19.14
C PRO A 36 9.44 13.48 -19.15
N TYR A 37 10.54 12.74 -19.37
CA TYR A 37 11.91 13.26 -19.29
C TYR A 37 12.16 14.47 -20.22
N GLU A 38 11.44 14.57 -21.33
CA GLU A 38 11.52 15.73 -22.25
C GLU A 38 11.05 17.05 -21.62
N ARG A 39 10.30 16.99 -20.51
CA ARG A 39 9.87 18.17 -19.73
C ARG A 39 10.92 18.57 -18.68
N GLY A 40 11.96 17.76 -18.51
CA GLY A 40 12.96 17.94 -17.49
C GLY A 40 13.91 19.11 -17.82
N ARG A 41 14.39 19.77 -16.78
CA ARG A 41 15.45 20.79 -16.85
C ARG A 41 16.20 20.81 -15.53
N GLU A 42 17.37 21.48 -15.50
CA GLU A 42 18.14 21.62 -14.28
C GLU A 42 17.34 22.38 -13.19
N HIS A 43 17.50 21.91 -11.95
CA HIS A 43 17.02 22.61 -10.77
C HIS A 43 18.06 23.65 -10.36
N THR A 44 17.67 24.94 -10.36
CA THR A 44 18.45 26.00 -9.74
C THR A 44 17.89 26.32 -8.34
N GLU A 45 18.72 26.90 -7.49
CA GLU A 45 18.31 27.25 -6.12
C GLU A 45 17.11 28.20 -6.13
N GLY A 46 16.04 27.80 -5.45
CA GLY A 46 14.80 28.58 -5.33
C GLY A 46 13.78 28.43 -6.46
N ASP A 47 14.09 27.75 -7.56
CA ASP A 47 13.19 27.59 -8.71
C ASP A 47 11.83 26.97 -8.38
N TRP A 48 11.77 26.10 -7.39
CA TRP A 48 10.54 25.42 -7.00
C TRP A 48 9.59 26.32 -6.18
N GLN A 49 10.10 27.41 -5.60
CA GLN A 49 9.31 28.38 -4.81
C GLN A 49 8.56 29.38 -5.69
N GLN A 50 8.93 29.49 -6.93
CA GLN A 50 8.26 30.40 -7.86
C GLN A 50 7.04 29.68 -8.39
N ASP A 51 5.84 30.26 -8.17
CA ASP A 51 4.59 29.94 -8.82
C ASP A 51 4.65 30.27 -10.33
N ASP A 52 5.66 29.73 -10.99
CA ASP A 52 5.93 30.04 -12.38
C ASP A 52 5.10 29.14 -13.29
N ALA A 53 3.88 29.57 -13.58
CA ALA A 53 3.13 29.06 -14.73
C ALA A 53 3.98 29.11 -16.02
N ASP A 54 4.94 30.05 -16.10
CA ASP A 54 5.89 30.18 -17.21
C ASP A 54 7.01 29.12 -17.21
N LEU A 55 7.28 28.47 -16.09
CA LEU A 55 8.32 27.46 -16.01
C LEU A 55 7.84 26.01 -16.30
N GLY A 56 6.56 25.82 -16.61
CA GLY A 56 6.02 24.51 -17.02
C GLY A 56 6.04 23.45 -15.93
N GLY A 57 6.12 23.84 -14.65
CA GLY A 57 5.90 22.95 -13.52
C GLY A 57 4.46 22.47 -13.48
N ALA A 58 4.21 21.21 -13.18
CA ALA A 58 2.87 20.73 -12.97
C ALA A 58 2.27 21.42 -11.73
N GLN A 59 1.21 22.21 -11.92
CA GLN A 59 0.42 22.73 -10.81
C GLN A 59 -0.36 21.57 -10.19
N ILE A 60 0.20 20.99 -9.15
CA ILE A 60 -0.37 19.84 -8.43
C ILE A 60 -0.95 20.33 -7.12
N ASP A 61 -2.22 19.96 -6.87
CA ASP A 61 -2.88 20.21 -5.59
C ASP A 61 -2.05 19.72 -4.40
N ASP A 62 -2.05 20.44 -3.29
CA ASP A 62 -1.25 20.12 -2.10
C ASP A 62 -1.56 18.75 -1.50
N ALA A 63 -2.78 18.27 -1.64
CA ALA A 63 -3.13 16.93 -1.16
C ALA A 63 -2.56 15.84 -2.08
N VAL A 64 -2.57 16.08 -3.40
CA VAL A 64 -1.95 15.18 -4.39
C VAL A 64 -0.43 15.19 -4.20
N ARG A 65 0.18 16.36 -4.04
CA ARG A 65 1.61 16.50 -3.73
C ARG A 65 1.98 15.74 -2.46
N SER A 66 1.19 15.91 -1.38
CA SER A 66 1.36 15.18 -0.13
C SER A 66 1.28 13.67 -0.32
N SER A 67 0.35 13.20 -1.16
CA SER A 67 0.20 11.79 -1.47
C SER A 67 1.38 11.24 -2.27
N LEU A 68 1.86 11.96 -3.28
CA LEU A 68 3.04 11.56 -4.06
C LEU A 68 4.31 11.47 -3.19
N ILE A 69 4.51 12.44 -2.28
CA ILE A 69 5.64 12.41 -1.33
C ILE A 69 5.53 11.20 -0.42
N VAL A 70 4.37 10.97 0.20
CA VAL A 70 4.18 9.80 1.10
C VAL A 70 4.35 8.50 0.34
N ASN A 71 3.77 8.37 -0.86
CA ASN A 71 3.93 7.18 -1.69
C ASN A 71 5.41 6.93 -2.00
N LEU A 72 6.14 7.92 -2.52
CA LEU A 72 7.57 7.77 -2.81
C LEU A 72 8.38 7.36 -1.58
N LEU A 73 8.19 8.05 -0.45
CA LEU A 73 8.96 7.75 0.77
C LEU A 73 8.61 6.38 1.37
N THR A 74 7.42 5.88 1.09
CA THR A 74 7.04 4.51 1.41
C THR A 74 7.76 3.51 0.52
N GLU A 75 7.76 3.71 -0.80
CA GLU A 75 8.43 2.85 -1.77
C GLU A 75 9.96 2.80 -1.54
N ASP A 76 10.58 3.92 -1.21
CA ASP A 76 12.03 4.01 -0.93
C ASP A 76 12.46 3.23 0.32
N ASN A 77 11.54 2.81 1.16
CA ASN A 77 11.80 1.96 2.32
C ASN A 77 11.93 0.45 1.96
N LEU A 78 11.87 0.11 0.68
CA LEU A 78 11.98 -1.25 0.14
C LEU A 78 13.12 -2.09 0.72
N PRO A 79 14.35 -1.58 1.00
CA PRO A 79 15.40 -2.39 1.59
C PRO A 79 15.03 -3.03 2.95
N TYR A 80 14.19 -2.36 3.72
CA TYR A 80 13.71 -2.86 5.02
C TYR A 80 12.54 -3.81 4.85
N TYR A 81 11.61 -3.51 3.93
CA TYR A 81 10.51 -4.43 3.58
C TYR A 81 11.08 -5.75 3.05
N PHE A 82 12.00 -5.69 2.09
CA PHE A 82 12.67 -6.88 1.57
C PHE A 82 13.27 -7.73 2.69
N ARG A 83 14.05 -7.12 3.58
CA ARG A 83 14.68 -7.85 4.70
C ARG A 83 13.65 -8.52 5.61
N THR A 84 12.57 -7.82 5.94
CA THR A 84 11.50 -8.36 6.81
C THR A 84 10.71 -9.45 6.12
N VAL A 85 10.33 -9.24 4.86
CA VAL A 85 9.56 -10.23 4.08
C VAL A 85 10.40 -11.48 3.83
N GLU A 86 11.66 -11.34 3.40
CA GLU A 86 12.59 -12.47 3.22
C GLU A 86 12.84 -13.22 4.54
N GLY A 87 13.05 -12.49 5.63
CA GLY A 87 13.25 -13.09 6.95
C GLY A 87 12.05 -13.86 7.47
N THR A 88 10.83 -13.45 7.10
CA THR A 88 9.57 -14.06 7.54
C THR A 88 9.13 -15.21 6.63
N LEU A 89 9.20 -15.03 5.31
CA LEU A 89 8.69 -15.99 4.34
C LEU A 89 9.75 -16.97 3.83
N GLY A 90 11.03 -16.58 3.91
CA GLY A 90 12.16 -17.39 3.45
C GLY A 90 12.81 -16.86 2.17
N LYS A 91 14.02 -17.34 1.90
CA LYS A 91 14.87 -16.91 0.78
C LYS A 91 15.03 -17.97 -0.32
N ASP A 92 14.58 -19.18 -0.06
CA ASP A 92 14.80 -20.34 -0.92
C ASP A 92 13.48 -20.84 -1.51
N GLY A 93 13.56 -21.65 -2.58
CA GLY A 93 12.39 -22.22 -3.24
C GLY A 93 11.40 -21.18 -3.77
N PRO A 94 10.11 -21.56 -3.91
CA PRO A 94 9.07 -20.69 -4.46
C PRO A 94 8.90 -19.37 -3.68
N TRP A 95 9.06 -19.41 -2.36
CA TRP A 95 9.01 -18.23 -1.51
C TRP A 95 10.12 -17.23 -1.85
N GLY A 96 11.37 -17.70 -1.95
CA GLY A 96 12.50 -16.85 -2.32
C GLY A 96 12.37 -16.31 -3.75
N GLU A 97 11.83 -17.09 -4.67
CA GLU A 97 11.55 -16.64 -6.04
C GLU A 97 10.51 -15.52 -6.05
N TRP A 98 9.41 -15.68 -5.30
CA TRP A 98 8.40 -14.64 -5.14
C TRP A 98 8.97 -13.36 -4.53
N VAL A 99 9.68 -13.48 -3.40
CA VAL A 99 10.26 -12.31 -2.70
C VAL A 99 11.19 -11.52 -3.60
N ARG A 100 12.04 -12.19 -4.38
CA ARG A 100 12.92 -11.52 -5.35
C ARG A 100 12.15 -10.87 -6.50
N ARG A 101 11.10 -11.54 -7.01
CA ARG A 101 10.24 -10.98 -8.06
C ARG A 101 9.51 -9.74 -7.59
N TRP A 102 8.83 -9.82 -6.45
CA TRP A 102 8.14 -8.71 -5.82
C TRP A 102 9.09 -7.53 -5.57
N THR A 103 10.24 -7.76 -4.97
CA THR A 103 11.25 -6.71 -4.71
C THR A 103 11.73 -6.02 -5.99
N ALA A 104 11.90 -6.77 -7.07
CA ALA A 104 12.31 -6.17 -8.35
C ALA A 104 11.20 -5.30 -8.97
N GLU A 105 9.94 -5.65 -8.76
CA GLU A 105 8.79 -4.86 -9.21
C GLU A 105 8.61 -3.61 -8.37
N GLU A 106 8.67 -3.71 -7.04
CA GLU A 106 8.61 -2.58 -6.10
C GLU A 106 9.69 -1.53 -6.38
N GLY A 107 10.91 -1.98 -6.70
CA GLY A 107 12.00 -1.06 -7.04
C GLY A 107 11.72 -0.14 -8.23
N ARG A 108 10.81 -0.51 -9.14
CA ARG A 108 10.39 0.35 -10.25
C ARG A 108 9.44 1.46 -9.81
N HIS A 109 8.66 1.24 -8.76
CA HIS A 109 7.68 2.19 -8.27
C HIS A 109 8.35 3.47 -7.79
N SER A 110 9.34 3.36 -6.90
CA SER A 110 10.09 4.52 -6.43
C SER A 110 10.82 5.23 -7.58
N MET A 111 11.42 4.49 -8.53
CA MET A 111 12.08 5.09 -9.70
C MET A 111 11.11 5.91 -10.55
N ALA A 112 9.92 5.41 -10.82
CA ALA A 112 8.93 6.08 -11.64
C ALA A 112 8.34 7.32 -10.93
N ILE A 113 7.97 7.20 -9.66
CA ILE A 113 7.41 8.31 -8.87
C ILE A 113 8.48 9.40 -8.67
N TYR A 114 9.70 9.03 -8.28
CA TYR A 114 10.81 9.97 -8.15
C TYR A 114 11.12 10.68 -9.46
N GLY A 115 11.24 9.93 -10.55
CA GLY A 115 11.48 10.48 -11.88
C GLY A 115 10.41 11.49 -12.29
N TYR A 116 9.13 11.17 -12.05
CA TYR A 116 8.03 12.10 -12.31
C TYR A 116 8.13 13.37 -11.47
N LEU A 117 8.35 13.28 -10.16
CA LEU A 117 8.43 14.42 -9.26
C LEU A 117 9.60 15.36 -9.62
N MET A 118 10.77 14.81 -9.96
CA MET A 118 11.95 15.58 -10.34
C MET A 118 11.77 16.24 -11.70
N THR A 119 11.31 15.48 -12.69
CA THR A 119 11.16 15.98 -14.07
C THR A 119 10.12 17.10 -14.16
N THR A 120 9.01 16.97 -13.43
CA THR A 120 7.91 17.95 -13.46
C THR A 120 8.06 19.08 -12.45
N ARG A 121 9.09 19.05 -11.61
CA ARG A 121 9.33 20.03 -10.53
C ARG A 121 8.16 20.16 -9.55
N ALA A 122 7.46 19.07 -9.32
CA ALA A 122 6.27 19.02 -8.47
C ALA A 122 6.57 19.22 -6.98
N VAL A 123 7.84 19.13 -6.57
CA VAL A 123 8.30 19.20 -5.17
C VAL A 123 9.65 19.93 -5.07
N ASP A 124 9.96 20.45 -3.88
CA ASP A 124 11.31 20.88 -3.53
C ASP A 124 12.27 19.69 -3.49
N PRO A 125 13.26 19.61 -4.40
CA PRO A 125 14.16 18.46 -4.46
C PRO A 125 15.04 18.33 -3.23
N VAL A 126 15.42 19.45 -2.60
CA VAL A 126 16.27 19.46 -1.40
C VAL A 126 15.46 18.98 -0.18
N ALA A 127 14.23 19.45 -0.02
CA ALA A 127 13.35 19.01 1.05
C ALA A 127 13.01 17.52 0.88
N LEU A 128 12.66 17.08 -0.32
CA LEU A 128 12.36 15.70 -0.63
C LEU A 128 13.55 14.77 -0.31
N GLU A 129 14.77 15.13 -0.72
CA GLU A 129 15.96 14.31 -0.46
C GLU A 129 16.29 14.24 1.04
N ARG A 130 16.11 15.33 1.79
CA ARG A 130 16.26 15.32 3.26
C ARG A 130 15.25 14.39 3.92
N ASP A 131 14.01 14.39 3.46
CA ASP A 131 12.95 13.53 3.99
C ASP A 131 13.19 12.06 3.63
N ARG A 132 13.63 11.79 2.39
CA ARG A 132 14.02 10.47 1.92
C ARG A 132 15.17 9.90 2.75
N MET A 133 16.25 10.67 2.94
CA MET A 133 17.39 10.28 3.77
C MET A 133 16.98 10.02 5.21
N ALA A 134 16.14 10.86 5.80
CA ALA A 134 15.64 10.67 7.16
C ALA A 134 14.80 9.39 7.28
N GLN A 135 13.89 9.14 6.34
CA GLN A 135 13.01 7.97 6.32
C GLN A 135 13.82 6.68 6.19
N VAL A 136 14.67 6.58 5.17
CA VAL A 136 15.46 5.38 4.90
C VAL A 136 16.49 5.13 6.01
N THR A 137 17.12 6.19 6.55
CA THR A 137 18.06 6.04 7.69
C THR A 137 17.36 5.57 8.96
N SER A 138 16.08 5.91 9.18
CA SER A 138 15.33 5.45 10.35
C SER A 138 15.10 3.95 10.36
N GLY A 139 14.94 3.35 9.19
CA GLY A 139 14.70 1.92 9.00
C GLY A 139 13.40 1.40 9.65
N LYS A 140 12.46 2.29 9.94
CA LYS A 140 11.20 1.93 10.64
C LYS A 140 10.17 1.41 9.65
N ILE A 141 9.73 0.19 9.88
CA ILE A 141 8.64 -0.46 9.15
C ILE A 141 7.77 -1.24 10.13
N PRO A 142 6.51 -1.57 9.77
CA PRO A 142 5.73 -2.55 10.51
C PRO A 142 6.40 -3.92 10.48
N GLU A 143 6.48 -4.58 11.63
CA GLU A 143 7.03 -5.93 11.75
C GLU A 143 5.92 -6.90 12.18
N PRO A 144 5.33 -7.67 11.26
CA PRO A 144 4.31 -8.64 11.59
C PRO A 144 4.87 -9.73 12.53
N PRO A 145 4.16 -10.06 13.63
CA PRO A 145 4.71 -10.95 14.67
C PRO A 145 4.72 -12.44 14.26
N SER A 146 4.13 -12.80 13.13
CA SER A 146 4.07 -14.18 12.63
C SER A 146 3.92 -14.22 11.11
N VAL A 147 4.14 -15.39 10.51
CA VAL A 147 3.84 -15.65 9.08
C VAL A 147 2.37 -15.34 8.76
N CYS A 148 1.43 -15.77 9.60
CA CYS A 148 0.01 -15.47 9.40
C CYS A 148 -0.26 -13.95 9.40
N ASP A 149 0.35 -13.21 10.31
CA ASP A 149 0.23 -11.75 10.37
C ASP A 149 0.83 -11.09 9.13
N ALA A 150 1.98 -11.57 8.66
CA ALA A 150 2.61 -11.06 7.44
C ALA A 150 1.70 -11.25 6.22
N LEU A 151 1.14 -12.44 6.02
CA LEU A 151 0.23 -12.71 4.91
C LEU A 151 -1.02 -11.82 4.94
N VAL A 152 -1.61 -11.63 6.12
CA VAL A 152 -2.77 -10.74 6.28
C VAL A 152 -2.37 -9.29 6.05
N TYR A 153 -1.28 -8.83 6.67
CA TYR A 153 -0.80 -7.46 6.54
C TYR A 153 -0.53 -7.11 5.08
N LEU A 154 0.29 -7.90 4.39
CA LEU A 154 0.64 -7.68 2.99
C LEU A 154 -0.59 -7.71 2.08
N SER A 155 -1.55 -8.63 2.32
CA SER A 155 -2.80 -8.64 1.56
C SER A 155 -3.58 -7.32 1.66
N LEU A 156 -3.65 -6.72 2.84
CA LEU A 156 -4.38 -5.48 3.08
C LEU A 156 -3.59 -4.25 2.62
N GLN A 157 -2.29 -4.26 2.85
CA GLN A 157 -1.38 -3.16 2.54
C GLN A 157 -1.26 -2.96 1.02
N GLU A 158 -1.04 -4.03 0.23
CA GLU A 158 -0.95 -3.94 -1.23
C GLU A 158 -2.25 -3.41 -1.87
N LEU A 159 -3.41 -3.76 -1.32
CA LEU A 159 -4.66 -3.17 -1.77
C LEU A 159 -4.79 -1.70 -1.36
N ALA A 160 -4.27 -1.33 -0.20
CA ALA A 160 -4.28 0.04 0.29
C ALA A 160 -3.39 0.95 -0.58
N THR A 161 -2.17 0.49 -0.91
CA THR A 161 -1.26 1.21 -1.82
C THR A 161 -1.84 1.31 -3.22
N ARG A 162 -2.38 0.22 -3.77
CA ARG A 162 -3.11 0.26 -5.04
C ARG A 162 -4.18 1.37 -5.08
N ILE A 163 -5.01 1.45 -4.04
CA ILE A 163 -6.10 2.44 -3.97
C ILE A 163 -5.52 3.85 -3.85
N ALA A 164 -4.51 4.05 -2.99
CA ALA A 164 -3.86 5.33 -2.82
C ALA A 164 -3.22 5.81 -4.13
N HIS A 165 -2.45 4.98 -4.81
CA HIS A 165 -1.82 5.30 -6.10
C HIS A 165 -2.86 5.62 -7.17
N ARG A 166 -3.88 4.78 -7.33
CA ARG A 166 -4.94 4.99 -8.31
C ARG A 166 -5.70 6.29 -8.08
N THR A 167 -6.07 6.59 -6.84
CA THR A 167 -6.82 7.80 -6.51
C THR A 167 -5.94 9.04 -6.68
N THR A 168 -4.68 8.98 -6.27
CA THR A 168 -3.69 10.04 -6.52
C THR A 168 -3.57 10.34 -8.02
N GLY A 169 -3.38 9.30 -8.83
CA GLY A 169 -3.30 9.42 -10.28
C GLY A 169 -4.55 10.03 -10.92
N ALA A 170 -5.75 9.66 -10.43
CA ALA A 170 -7.00 10.23 -10.91
C ALA A 170 -7.18 11.74 -10.58
N MET A 171 -6.52 12.21 -9.53
CA MET A 171 -6.62 13.60 -9.06
C MET A 171 -5.47 14.49 -9.49
N ILE A 172 -4.40 13.94 -10.08
CA ILE A 172 -3.16 14.66 -10.36
C ILE A 172 -3.30 15.77 -11.41
N GLY A 173 -4.28 15.67 -12.31
CA GLY A 173 -4.52 16.64 -13.36
C GLY A 173 -3.49 16.67 -14.50
N ASP A 174 -2.43 15.88 -14.41
CA ASP A 174 -1.38 15.73 -15.41
C ASP A 174 -1.44 14.33 -16.04
N PRO A 175 -1.58 14.18 -17.36
CA PRO A 175 -1.65 12.89 -18.03
C PRO A 175 -0.45 11.97 -17.72
N ALA A 176 0.79 12.49 -17.73
CA ALA A 176 1.96 11.68 -17.43
C ALA A 176 1.95 11.15 -16.00
N GLY A 177 1.61 12.01 -15.03
CA GLY A 177 1.46 11.59 -13.64
C GLY A 177 0.33 10.58 -13.45
N HIS A 178 -0.77 10.74 -14.17
CA HIS A 178 -1.86 9.75 -14.19
C HIS A 178 -1.38 8.38 -14.69
N GLU A 179 -0.61 8.35 -15.77
CA GLU A 179 -0.09 7.10 -16.34
C GLU A 179 0.92 6.42 -15.40
N VAL A 180 1.87 7.18 -14.81
CA VAL A 180 2.82 6.66 -13.81
C VAL A 180 2.06 6.00 -12.66
N MET A 181 1.13 6.73 -12.03
CA MET A 181 0.40 6.22 -10.86
C MET A 181 -0.54 5.06 -11.20
N SER A 182 -1.11 5.06 -12.41
CA SER A 182 -1.95 3.95 -12.89
C SER A 182 -1.13 2.70 -13.14
N ARG A 183 0.12 2.85 -13.62
CA ARG A 183 1.02 1.72 -13.86
C ARG A 183 1.48 1.08 -12.55
N VAL A 184 1.91 1.90 -11.59
CA VAL A 184 2.25 1.44 -10.24
C VAL A 184 1.05 0.72 -9.60
N ALA A 185 -0.13 1.34 -9.61
CA ALA A 185 -1.34 0.74 -9.06
C ALA A 185 -1.72 -0.60 -9.73
N ALA A 186 -1.32 -0.84 -10.97
CA ALA A 186 -1.57 -2.11 -11.65
C ALA A 186 -0.66 -3.23 -11.13
N ASP A 187 0.60 -2.94 -10.81
CA ASP A 187 1.50 -3.90 -10.17
C ASP A 187 1.04 -4.21 -8.74
N GLU A 188 0.69 -3.19 -7.94
CA GLU A 188 0.12 -3.34 -6.60
C GLU A 188 -1.13 -4.25 -6.59
N ASN A 189 -1.95 -4.17 -7.63
CA ASN A 189 -3.10 -5.06 -7.76
C ASN A 189 -2.68 -6.53 -7.92
N LEU A 190 -1.61 -6.81 -8.65
CA LEU A 190 -1.11 -8.18 -8.83
C LEU A 190 -0.48 -8.71 -7.55
N HIS A 191 0.26 -7.87 -6.82
CA HIS A 191 0.81 -8.20 -5.50
C HIS A 191 -0.31 -8.50 -4.49
N HIS A 192 -1.33 -7.64 -4.44
CA HIS A 192 -2.52 -7.88 -3.63
C HIS A 192 -3.18 -9.23 -3.94
N LEU A 193 -3.40 -9.53 -5.23
CA LEU A 193 -4.03 -10.79 -5.64
C LEU A 193 -3.19 -12.01 -5.23
N PHE A 194 -1.88 -11.91 -5.25
CA PHE A 194 -0.99 -12.96 -4.78
C PHE A 194 -1.16 -13.19 -3.27
N TYR A 195 -0.94 -12.15 -2.46
CA TYR A 195 -1.01 -12.27 -1.00
C TYR A 195 -2.41 -12.61 -0.49
N ARG A 196 -3.45 -12.05 -1.09
CA ARG A 196 -4.85 -12.35 -0.74
C ARG A 196 -5.18 -13.82 -0.90
N ASP A 197 -4.81 -14.40 -2.06
CA ASP A 197 -5.14 -15.77 -2.38
C ASP A 197 -4.25 -16.72 -1.57
N LEU A 198 -3.01 -16.36 -1.29
CA LEU A 198 -2.11 -17.09 -0.41
C LEU A 198 -2.64 -17.12 1.04
N ALA A 199 -3.13 -15.98 1.55
CA ALA A 199 -3.79 -15.93 2.86
C ALA A 199 -5.06 -16.81 2.89
N ALA A 200 -5.83 -16.84 1.80
CA ALA A 200 -6.98 -17.73 1.67
C ALA A 200 -6.58 -19.23 1.72
N ALA A 201 -5.44 -19.58 1.15
CA ALA A 201 -4.89 -20.94 1.27
C ALA A 201 -4.40 -21.22 2.70
N ALA A 202 -3.74 -20.26 3.35
CA ALA A 202 -3.28 -20.38 4.73
C ALA A 202 -4.43 -20.63 5.73
N PHE A 203 -5.63 -20.08 5.47
CA PHE A 203 -6.81 -20.40 6.28
C PHE A 203 -7.19 -21.88 6.26
N LYS A 204 -6.88 -22.62 5.19
CA LYS A 204 -7.15 -24.07 5.12
C LYS A 204 -6.17 -24.89 5.97
N VAL A 205 -4.96 -24.36 6.15
CA VAL A 205 -3.87 -25.03 6.90
C VAL A 205 -3.90 -24.64 8.39
N ALA A 206 -4.09 -23.36 8.68
CA ALA A 206 -3.97 -22.78 10.03
C ALA A 206 -5.14 -21.82 10.35
N PRO A 207 -6.41 -22.30 10.36
CA PRO A 207 -7.59 -21.43 10.43
C PRO A 207 -7.64 -20.55 11.68
N ASP A 208 -7.30 -21.08 12.85
CA ASP A 208 -7.34 -20.31 14.10
C ASP A 208 -6.24 -19.24 14.17
N GLN A 209 -5.02 -19.58 13.70
CA GLN A 209 -3.90 -18.63 13.66
C GLN A 209 -4.18 -17.50 12.67
N MET A 210 -4.71 -17.84 11.49
CA MET A 210 -5.13 -16.86 10.50
C MET A 210 -6.25 -15.95 11.02
N MET A 211 -7.27 -16.51 11.69
CA MET A 211 -8.34 -15.71 12.29
C MET A 211 -7.81 -14.74 13.35
N ALA A 212 -6.89 -15.20 14.21
CA ALA A 212 -6.24 -14.35 15.19
C ALA A 212 -5.36 -13.27 14.55
N ALA A 213 -4.67 -13.59 13.45
CA ALA A 213 -3.90 -12.63 12.67
C ALA A 213 -4.79 -11.56 12.05
N VAL A 214 -5.92 -11.93 11.42
CA VAL A 214 -6.89 -10.95 10.89
C VAL A 214 -7.39 -10.02 11.98
N LEU A 215 -7.74 -10.54 13.16
CA LEU A 215 -8.16 -9.71 14.30
C LEU A 215 -7.06 -8.70 14.69
N ARG A 216 -5.80 -9.13 14.77
CA ARG A 216 -4.68 -8.24 15.11
C ARG A 216 -4.49 -7.17 14.05
N GLN A 217 -4.42 -7.56 12.78
CA GLN A 217 -4.18 -6.62 11.68
C GLN A 217 -5.35 -5.64 11.49
N VAL A 218 -6.60 -6.08 11.57
CA VAL A 218 -7.77 -5.16 11.53
C VAL A 218 -7.81 -4.21 12.75
N SER A 219 -7.29 -4.64 13.89
CA SER A 219 -7.29 -3.82 15.10
C SER A 219 -6.16 -2.78 15.16
N GLY A 220 -5.02 -3.08 14.55
CA GLY A 220 -3.79 -2.30 14.64
C GLY A 220 -3.14 -2.03 13.28
N PHE A 221 -3.91 -2.01 12.19
CA PHE A 221 -3.36 -1.72 10.87
C PHE A 221 -2.75 -0.32 10.81
N GLU A 222 -1.51 -0.27 10.40
CA GLU A 222 -0.77 0.97 10.14
C GLU A 222 -0.22 0.95 8.71
N MET A 223 -0.45 2.05 7.97
CA MET A 223 0.20 2.26 6.68
C MET A 223 1.70 2.50 6.89
N PRO A 224 2.55 2.00 5.99
CA PRO A 224 4.01 2.12 6.12
C PRO A 224 4.49 3.55 5.83
N GLY A 225 4.09 4.52 6.63
CA GLY A 225 4.47 5.93 6.46
C GLY A 225 4.72 6.65 7.79
N PHE A 226 4.52 5.98 8.92
CA PHE A 226 4.56 6.61 10.25
C PHE A 226 5.94 7.20 10.64
N GLY A 227 7.03 6.81 9.97
CA GLY A 227 8.37 7.37 10.15
C GLY A 227 8.64 8.62 9.32
N ILE A 228 7.76 8.97 8.38
CA ILE A 228 7.91 10.14 7.50
C ILE A 228 7.75 11.42 8.31
N ARG A 229 8.64 12.40 8.08
CA ARG A 229 8.54 13.71 8.72
C ARG A 229 7.22 14.38 8.34
N ASP A 230 6.58 15.02 9.31
CA ASP A 230 5.28 15.70 9.15
C ASP A 230 4.16 14.80 8.62
N PHE A 231 4.28 13.46 8.78
CA PHE A 231 3.30 12.48 8.31
C PHE A 231 1.85 12.83 8.69
N ALA A 232 1.63 13.31 9.93
CA ALA A 232 0.29 13.70 10.38
C ALA A 232 -0.31 14.85 9.55
N THR A 233 0.51 15.74 9.01
CA THR A 233 0.07 16.83 8.14
C THR A 233 -0.26 16.29 6.74
N HIS A 234 0.60 15.46 6.17
CA HIS A 234 0.33 14.79 4.90
C HIS A 234 -0.93 13.92 4.99
N ALA A 235 -1.04 13.10 6.02
CA ALA A 235 -2.20 12.23 6.23
C ALA A 235 -3.53 13.00 6.32
N ARG A 236 -3.53 14.17 7.00
CA ARG A 236 -4.73 15.04 7.05
C ARG A 236 -5.10 15.59 5.67
N ARG A 237 -4.14 16.06 4.87
CA ARG A 237 -4.38 16.56 3.50
C ARG A 237 -4.94 15.44 2.62
N ILE A 238 -4.29 14.29 2.62
CA ILE A 238 -4.69 13.09 1.88
C ILE A 238 -6.12 12.67 2.25
N ALA A 239 -6.42 12.62 3.55
CA ALA A 239 -7.74 12.25 4.04
C ALA A 239 -8.81 13.30 3.71
N SER A 240 -8.51 14.58 3.85
CA SER A 240 -9.45 15.67 3.53
C SER A 240 -9.84 15.70 2.05
N ALA A 241 -8.89 15.41 1.17
CA ALA A 241 -9.13 15.29 -0.27
C ALA A 241 -9.84 13.99 -0.68
N GLY A 242 -9.99 13.03 0.23
CA GLY A 242 -10.62 11.73 -0.05
C GLY A 242 -9.74 10.75 -0.83
N ILE A 243 -8.45 11.00 -0.91
CA ILE A 243 -7.49 10.10 -1.56
C ILE A 243 -7.43 8.77 -0.78
N TYR A 244 -7.20 8.87 0.53
CA TYR A 244 -7.16 7.73 1.43
C TYR A 244 -7.51 8.13 2.86
N ASP A 245 -8.38 7.37 3.51
CA ASP A 245 -8.75 7.53 4.91
C ASP A 245 -9.39 6.26 5.49
N LEU A 246 -9.88 6.32 6.74
CA LEU A 246 -10.53 5.19 7.40
C LEU A 246 -11.81 4.73 6.71
N ALA A 247 -12.54 5.61 6.01
CA ALA A 247 -13.73 5.20 5.26
C ALA A 247 -13.36 4.43 4.00
N VAL A 248 -12.34 4.88 3.27
CA VAL A 248 -11.75 4.16 2.14
C VAL A 248 -11.22 2.81 2.60
N HIS A 249 -10.42 2.79 3.69
CA HIS A 249 -9.86 1.56 4.25
C HIS A 249 -10.95 0.55 4.60
N HIS A 250 -11.99 0.97 5.33
CA HIS A 250 -13.08 0.07 5.68
C HIS A 250 -13.83 -0.45 4.46
N LYS A 251 -14.32 0.46 3.58
CA LYS A 251 -15.25 0.10 2.50
C LYS A 251 -14.58 -0.54 1.30
N GLN A 252 -13.33 -0.19 1.00
CA GLN A 252 -12.64 -0.68 -0.19
C GLN A 252 -11.59 -1.76 0.09
N ILE A 253 -11.22 -1.98 1.37
CA ILE A 253 -10.22 -2.97 1.76
C ILE A 253 -10.80 -3.99 2.71
N LEU A 254 -11.21 -3.58 3.94
CA LEU A 254 -11.64 -4.55 4.96
C LEU A 254 -12.88 -5.33 4.53
N VAL A 255 -13.93 -4.66 4.07
CA VAL A 255 -15.17 -5.34 3.64
C VAL A 255 -14.90 -6.27 2.45
N PRO A 256 -14.28 -5.83 1.34
CA PRO A 256 -14.03 -6.70 0.20
C PRO A 256 -13.13 -7.89 0.53
N VAL A 257 -12.05 -7.70 1.26
CA VAL A 257 -11.07 -8.76 1.53
C VAL A 257 -11.54 -9.67 2.65
N VAL A 258 -11.86 -9.10 3.82
CA VAL A 258 -12.10 -9.90 5.03
C VAL A 258 -13.48 -10.56 4.99
N LEU A 259 -14.53 -9.83 4.56
CA LEU A 259 -15.89 -10.35 4.57
C LEU A 259 -16.29 -11.03 3.26
N HIS A 260 -15.84 -10.51 2.09
CA HIS A 260 -16.30 -11.06 0.82
C HIS A 260 -15.34 -12.12 0.26
N GLN A 261 -14.02 -11.88 0.29
CA GLN A 261 -13.05 -12.82 -0.28
C GLN A 261 -12.72 -13.95 0.69
N TRP A 262 -12.37 -13.63 1.93
CA TRP A 262 -12.05 -14.64 2.94
C TRP A 262 -13.30 -15.17 3.67
N ALA A 263 -14.41 -14.45 3.61
CA ALA A 263 -15.71 -14.80 4.21
C ALA A 263 -15.58 -15.24 5.69
N VAL A 264 -14.78 -14.50 6.47
CA VAL A 264 -14.44 -14.88 7.85
C VAL A 264 -15.64 -15.00 8.77
N ASP A 265 -16.70 -14.25 8.48
CA ASP A 265 -18.00 -14.28 9.20
C ASP A 265 -18.73 -15.62 9.04
N LYS A 266 -18.48 -16.34 7.94
CA LYS A 266 -19.11 -17.62 7.58
C LYS A 266 -18.18 -18.82 7.75
N MET A 267 -16.95 -18.59 8.21
CA MET A 267 -15.94 -19.64 8.30
C MET A 267 -16.33 -20.70 9.33
N SER A 268 -16.27 -21.96 8.93
CA SER A 268 -16.52 -23.14 9.76
C SER A 268 -15.21 -23.81 10.16
N GLY A 269 -15.26 -24.71 11.14
CA GLY A 269 -14.09 -25.53 11.53
C GLY A 269 -13.10 -24.85 12.47
N LEU A 270 -13.43 -23.63 12.96
CA LEU A 270 -12.61 -22.96 13.97
C LEU A 270 -12.77 -23.65 15.35
N SER A 271 -11.67 -23.67 16.10
CA SER A 271 -11.72 -24.03 17.53
C SER A 271 -12.46 -22.98 18.37
N GLU A 272 -12.60 -23.21 19.66
CA GLU A 272 -13.15 -22.19 20.59
C GLU A 272 -12.32 -20.89 20.56
N VAL A 273 -10.98 -21.01 20.46
CA VAL A 273 -10.09 -19.85 20.38
C VAL A 273 -10.30 -19.08 19.08
N GLY A 274 -10.38 -19.78 17.94
CA GLY A 274 -10.65 -19.15 16.64
C GLY A 274 -12.02 -18.50 16.59
N ASN A 275 -13.04 -19.12 17.18
CA ASN A 275 -14.38 -18.52 17.27
C ASN A 275 -14.40 -17.25 18.12
N LYS A 276 -13.71 -17.22 19.27
CA LYS A 276 -13.57 -15.99 20.09
C LYS A 276 -12.84 -14.88 19.31
N ALA A 277 -11.81 -15.22 18.56
CA ALA A 277 -11.12 -14.27 17.71
C ALA A 277 -12.05 -13.70 16.62
N ARG A 278 -12.84 -14.55 15.96
CA ARG A 278 -13.86 -14.12 14.99
C ARG A 278 -14.91 -13.19 15.60
N GLU A 279 -15.45 -13.50 16.75
CA GLU A 279 -16.44 -12.64 17.44
C GLU A 279 -15.83 -11.25 17.74
N ALA A 280 -14.62 -11.21 18.27
CA ALA A 280 -13.90 -9.97 18.53
C ALA A 280 -13.62 -9.18 17.22
N LEU A 281 -13.27 -9.88 16.15
CA LEU A 281 -13.06 -9.29 14.82
C LEU A 281 -14.36 -8.64 14.30
N MET A 282 -15.50 -9.31 14.41
CA MET A 282 -16.78 -8.74 13.96
C MET A 282 -17.14 -7.46 14.73
N VAL A 283 -16.87 -7.40 16.04
CA VAL A 283 -17.03 -6.18 16.84
C VAL A 283 -16.13 -5.04 16.34
N ARG A 284 -14.88 -5.36 15.95
CA ARG A 284 -13.93 -4.37 15.38
C ARG A 284 -14.39 -3.85 14.04
N LEU A 285 -14.83 -4.73 13.15
CA LEU A 285 -15.36 -4.34 11.84
C LEU A 285 -16.60 -3.46 11.95
N ASP A 286 -17.52 -3.77 12.85
CA ASP A 286 -18.71 -2.96 13.12
C ASP A 286 -18.32 -1.56 13.67
N LYS A 287 -17.35 -1.48 14.58
CA LYS A 287 -16.82 -0.20 15.05
C LYS A 287 -16.18 0.60 13.90
N SER A 288 -15.41 -0.05 13.04
CA SER A 288 -14.79 0.57 11.86
C SER A 288 -15.86 1.08 10.88
N ALA A 289 -16.93 0.31 10.64
CA ALA A 289 -18.06 0.72 9.81
C ALA A 289 -18.70 2.02 10.31
N ARG A 290 -19.00 2.10 11.62
CA ARG A 290 -19.57 3.32 12.22
C ARG A 290 -18.65 4.53 12.10
N VAL A 291 -17.33 4.35 12.17
CA VAL A 291 -16.36 5.43 11.94
C VAL A 291 -16.39 5.87 10.48
N ALA A 292 -16.37 4.91 9.55
CA ALA A 292 -16.44 5.17 8.12
C ALA A 292 -17.69 5.96 7.73
N ASP A 293 -18.85 5.57 8.22
CA ASP A 293 -20.11 6.25 7.91
C ASP A 293 -20.13 7.70 8.43
N ARG A 294 -19.68 7.94 9.67
CA ARG A 294 -19.53 9.30 10.20
C ARG A 294 -18.58 10.19 9.40
N LEU A 295 -17.49 9.63 8.87
CA LEU A 295 -16.57 10.39 8.01
C LEU A 295 -17.21 10.77 6.69
N LEU A 296 -18.00 9.87 6.08
CA LEU A 296 -18.70 10.15 4.83
C LEU A 296 -19.84 11.17 5.02
N GLU A 297 -20.59 11.07 6.11
CA GLU A 297 -21.61 12.07 6.45
C GLU A 297 -21.00 13.48 6.58
N ARG A 298 -19.87 13.61 7.29
CA ARG A 298 -19.15 14.89 7.42
C ARG A 298 -18.73 15.46 6.08
N ARG A 299 -18.20 14.63 5.18
CA ARG A 299 -17.81 15.05 3.82
C ARG A 299 -19.00 15.51 3.01
N GLY A 300 -20.11 14.79 3.05
CA GLY A 300 -21.35 15.19 2.38
C GLY A 300 -21.84 16.57 2.84
N HIS A 301 -21.79 16.85 4.13
CA HIS A 301 -22.16 18.17 4.67
C HIS A 301 -21.22 19.28 4.26
N THR A 302 -19.89 19.01 4.20
CA THR A 302 -18.90 20.01 3.78
C THR A 302 -19.05 20.35 2.29
N ALA A 303 -19.31 19.35 1.44
CA ALA A 303 -19.54 19.56 0.01
C ALA A 303 -20.78 20.42 -0.27
N ILE A 304 -21.85 20.27 0.52
CA ILE A 304 -23.06 21.08 0.41
C ILE A 304 -22.78 22.54 0.88
N ALA A 305 -22.03 22.69 1.98
CA ALA A 305 -21.72 24.02 2.54
C ALA A 305 -20.79 24.86 1.65
N THR A 306 -19.98 24.25 0.80
CA THR A 306 -19.10 24.94 -0.16
C THR A 306 -19.77 25.23 -1.50
N SER A 307 -21.01 24.80 -1.71
CA SER A 307 -21.79 24.99 -2.93
C SER A 307 -22.73 26.23 -2.84
N TYR A 308 -22.67 26.99 -1.77
CA TYR A 308 -23.36 28.26 -1.53
C TYR A 308 -22.32 29.40 -1.34
#